data_968c7ce2bebd4edda5078393d1271f26
#
_entry.id   968c7ce2bebd4edda5078393d1271f26
#
_cell.length_a   1.000
_cell.length_b   1.000
_cell.length_c   1.000
_cell.angle_alpha   90.00
_cell.angle_beta   90.00
_cell.angle_gamma   90.00
#
_symmetry.space_group_name_H-M   'P 1'
#
loop_
_entity.id
_entity.type
_entity.pdbx_description
1 polymer ?
#
loop_
_entity_poly.entity_id
_entity_poly.type
_entity_poly.pdbx_seq_one_letter_code
_entity_poly.pdbx_strand_id
1 'polypeptide(L)'
;MLHRSGSGGPAVVFLPGAGLVGLDYLNTHDRVAESTTSVLYDRAGTGWSEPADLPRTAAEVAGELHDLLHAADVPAPYLLVGHSLGGAYARRYAQLFPDEVSGLLLLDPFHEDLHAHGPEEAREKLARLHGRDIPELTQEQLRQARDQAAPLFANWPDPVREPLVEHHVTTAWRAGLYEDRNLYDVVADELRTGPELPDVPLIVLTVLGHDDAQAQLWSAAVLRRINDAKTALHAGLAASVRDGEHRILTDAGHGWLHEERQDAVLRAIDDLLRTAD
;
A
#
# COMPACT_ATOMS: atom_id res chain seq x y z
N MET A 1 -9.50 -0.77 -13.10
CA MET A 1 -8.45 -0.59 -14.14
C MET A 1 -7.33 -1.59 -13.89
N LEU A 2 -6.74 -2.18 -14.94
CA LEU A 2 -5.53 -3.01 -14.85
C LEU A 2 -4.57 -2.58 -15.96
N HIS A 3 -3.30 -2.41 -15.62
CA HIS A 3 -2.21 -2.13 -16.56
C HIS A 3 -1.11 -3.17 -16.38
N ARG A 4 -0.72 -3.83 -17.47
CA ARG A 4 0.29 -4.89 -17.48
C ARG A 4 1.39 -4.57 -18.47
N SER A 5 2.64 -4.71 -18.05
CA SER A 5 3.85 -4.53 -18.87
C SER A 5 4.86 -5.63 -18.60
N GLY A 6 5.86 -5.76 -19.48
CA GLY A 6 6.90 -6.79 -19.35
C GLY A 6 6.43 -8.19 -19.73
N SER A 7 7.27 -9.18 -19.48
CA SER A 7 7.01 -10.58 -19.75
C SER A 7 7.87 -11.49 -18.87
N GLY A 8 7.42 -12.70 -18.63
CA GLY A 8 8.04 -13.65 -17.70
C GLY A 8 7.29 -13.70 -16.37
N GLY A 9 7.80 -14.46 -15.44
CA GLY A 9 7.20 -14.66 -14.11
C GLY A 9 8.26 -14.94 -13.05
N PRO A 10 7.88 -14.91 -11.77
CA PRO A 10 6.55 -14.53 -11.25
C PRO A 10 6.13 -13.11 -11.62
N ALA A 11 4.83 -12.89 -11.84
CA ALA A 11 4.32 -11.54 -12.08
C ALA A 11 4.33 -10.73 -10.76
N VAL A 12 4.85 -9.52 -10.82
CA VAL A 12 4.86 -8.56 -9.69
C VAL A 12 3.58 -7.76 -9.73
N VAL A 13 2.76 -7.85 -8.69
CA VAL A 13 1.46 -7.17 -8.58
C VAL A 13 1.50 -6.12 -7.48
N PHE A 14 1.27 -4.85 -7.82
CA PHE A 14 1.28 -3.74 -6.87
C PHE A 14 -0.11 -3.52 -6.27
N LEU A 15 -0.19 -3.52 -4.95
CA LEU A 15 -1.40 -3.22 -4.18
C LEU A 15 -1.23 -1.86 -3.49
N PRO A 16 -1.87 -0.80 -4.01
CA PRO A 16 -1.71 0.56 -3.50
C PRO A 16 -2.21 0.76 -2.06
N GLY A 17 -1.64 1.73 -1.36
CA GLY A 17 -2.11 2.20 -0.06
C GLY A 17 -3.47 2.88 -0.12
N ALA A 18 -4.01 3.31 1.04
CA ALA A 18 -5.25 4.06 1.10
C ALA A 18 -5.14 5.37 0.33
N GLY A 19 -6.11 5.65 -0.54
CA GLY A 19 -6.11 6.84 -1.39
C GLY A 19 -5.05 6.86 -2.49
N LEU A 20 -4.22 5.82 -2.63
CA LEU A 20 -3.30 5.67 -3.75
C LEU A 20 -3.92 4.79 -4.84
N VAL A 21 -3.43 4.95 -6.05
CA VAL A 21 -3.87 4.23 -7.25
C VAL A 21 -2.69 3.51 -7.92
N GLY A 22 -2.97 2.60 -8.83
CA GLY A 22 -1.93 1.85 -9.54
C GLY A 22 -0.89 2.76 -10.20
N LEU A 23 -1.33 3.84 -10.85
CA LEU A 23 -0.44 4.78 -11.55
C LEU A 23 0.51 5.57 -10.63
N ASP A 24 0.31 5.57 -9.31
CA ASP A 24 1.29 6.14 -8.36
C ASP A 24 2.60 5.34 -8.36
N TYR A 25 2.53 4.05 -8.71
CA TYR A 25 3.68 3.15 -8.78
C TYR A 25 4.27 3.00 -10.19
N LEU A 26 3.85 3.85 -11.16
CA LEU A 26 4.22 3.70 -12.58
C LEU A 26 5.74 3.65 -12.80
N ASN A 27 6.49 4.55 -12.15
CA ASN A 27 7.94 4.60 -12.32
C ASN A 27 8.64 3.31 -11.83
N THR A 28 8.17 2.73 -10.72
CA THR A 28 8.67 1.45 -10.21
C THR A 28 8.19 0.28 -11.08
N HIS A 29 6.95 0.32 -11.52
CA HIS A 29 6.36 -0.66 -12.44
C HIS A 29 7.15 -0.78 -13.76
N ASP A 30 7.48 0.36 -14.37
CA ASP A 30 8.23 0.38 -15.63
C ASP A 30 9.62 -0.26 -15.48
N ARG A 31 10.29 -0.03 -14.34
CA ARG A 31 11.57 -0.65 -14.03
C ARG A 31 11.45 -2.16 -13.81
N VAL A 32 10.43 -2.61 -13.10
CA VAL A 32 10.15 -4.05 -12.89
C VAL A 32 9.82 -4.74 -14.21
N ALA A 33 9.09 -4.07 -15.09
CA ALA A 33 8.72 -4.58 -16.41
C ALA A 33 9.92 -4.83 -17.36
N GLU A 34 11.10 -4.29 -17.06
CA GLU A 34 12.33 -4.60 -17.78
C GLU A 34 12.80 -6.05 -17.54
N SER A 35 12.42 -6.69 -16.43
CA SER A 35 12.90 -8.01 -16.01
C SER A 35 11.83 -9.09 -15.90
N THR A 36 10.58 -8.73 -15.61
CA THR A 36 9.47 -9.68 -15.46
C THR A 36 8.14 -9.04 -15.84
N THR A 37 7.03 -9.77 -15.69
CA THR A 37 5.68 -9.18 -15.80
C THR A 37 5.40 -8.30 -14.60
N SER A 38 4.95 -7.08 -14.83
CA SER A 38 4.55 -6.13 -13.79
C SER A 38 3.08 -5.71 -14.00
N VAL A 39 2.32 -5.63 -12.90
CA VAL A 39 0.88 -5.36 -12.93
C VAL A 39 0.53 -4.25 -11.94
N LEU A 40 -0.09 -3.20 -12.45
CA LEU A 40 -0.77 -2.17 -11.67
C LEU A 40 -2.28 -2.39 -11.75
N TYR A 41 -3.00 -2.13 -10.67
CA TYR A 41 -4.46 -2.10 -10.71
C TYR A 41 -5.03 -1.06 -9.75
N ASP A 42 -6.25 -0.62 -10.05
CA ASP A 42 -7.05 0.15 -9.12
C ASP A 42 -8.15 -0.76 -8.56
N ARG A 43 -8.32 -0.76 -7.26
CA ARG A 43 -9.45 -1.42 -6.58
C ARG A 43 -10.77 -0.80 -7.03
N ALA A 44 -11.85 -1.56 -7.05
CA ALA A 44 -13.18 -0.98 -7.22
C ALA A 44 -13.44 0.11 -6.17
N GLY A 45 -14.01 1.22 -6.59
CA GLY A 45 -14.20 2.42 -5.76
C GLY A 45 -13.00 3.36 -5.69
N THR A 46 -11.87 3.03 -6.34
CA THR A 46 -10.67 3.89 -6.40
C THR A 46 -10.19 4.09 -7.84
N GLY A 47 -9.39 5.11 -8.06
CA GLY A 47 -8.74 5.38 -9.33
C GLY A 47 -9.70 5.48 -10.50
N TRP A 48 -9.38 4.74 -11.54
CA TRP A 48 -10.17 4.62 -12.78
C TRP A 48 -10.95 3.31 -12.89
N SER A 49 -11.09 2.60 -11.75
CA SER A 49 -11.95 1.41 -11.67
C SER A 49 -13.42 1.78 -11.48
N GLU A 50 -14.31 0.79 -11.64
CA GLU A 50 -15.75 0.97 -11.43
C GLU A 50 -16.06 1.47 -10.02
N PRO A 51 -17.07 2.30 -9.84
CA PRO A 51 -17.51 2.73 -8.52
C PRO A 51 -17.91 1.55 -7.64
N ALA A 52 -17.55 1.63 -6.37
CA ALA A 52 -17.97 0.71 -5.33
C ALA A 52 -18.17 1.47 -4.02
N ASP A 53 -19.00 0.95 -3.14
CA ASP A 53 -19.17 1.49 -1.80
C ASP A 53 -17.89 1.28 -0.98
N LEU A 54 -17.43 2.31 -0.30
CA LEU A 54 -16.29 2.29 0.63
C LEU A 54 -16.78 2.52 2.08
N PRO A 55 -16.14 1.92 3.08
CA PRO A 55 -14.94 1.07 3.00
C PRO A 55 -15.26 -0.37 2.58
N ARG A 56 -14.27 -1.07 2.07
CA ARG A 56 -14.34 -2.49 1.70
C ARG A 56 -13.55 -3.35 2.70
N THR A 57 -13.91 -4.62 2.83
CA THR A 57 -13.18 -5.58 3.64
C THR A 57 -11.92 -6.06 2.91
N ALA A 58 -10.94 -6.58 3.64
CA ALA A 58 -9.73 -7.13 3.01
C ALA A 58 -10.04 -8.39 2.17
N ALA A 59 -11.01 -9.19 2.61
CA ALA A 59 -11.45 -10.38 1.87
C ALA A 59 -12.13 -10.02 0.53
N GLU A 60 -12.97 -8.98 0.50
CA GLU A 60 -13.60 -8.50 -0.76
C GLU A 60 -12.56 -8.00 -1.75
N VAL A 61 -11.57 -7.20 -1.29
CA VAL A 61 -10.51 -6.69 -2.17
C VAL A 61 -9.59 -7.80 -2.65
N ALA A 62 -9.23 -8.75 -1.80
CA ALA A 62 -8.42 -9.91 -2.18
C ALA A 62 -9.13 -10.81 -3.19
N GLY A 63 -10.44 -11.08 -3.00
CA GLY A 63 -11.24 -11.85 -3.94
C GLY A 63 -11.40 -11.16 -5.29
N GLU A 64 -11.63 -9.83 -5.29
CA GLU A 64 -11.68 -9.03 -6.52
C GLU A 64 -10.35 -9.09 -7.30
N LEU A 65 -9.23 -8.95 -6.59
CA LEU A 65 -7.91 -9.03 -7.23
C LEU A 65 -7.66 -10.41 -7.84
N HIS A 66 -8.01 -11.48 -7.11
CA HIS A 66 -7.94 -12.85 -7.62
C HIS A 66 -8.72 -13.00 -8.93
N ASP A 67 -9.99 -12.60 -8.93
CA ASP A 67 -10.85 -12.70 -10.12
C ASP A 67 -10.32 -11.85 -11.29
N LEU A 68 -9.79 -10.66 -10.98
CA LEU A 68 -9.22 -9.74 -11.98
C LEU A 68 -7.96 -10.33 -12.63
N LEU A 69 -7.03 -10.91 -11.84
CA LEU A 69 -5.80 -11.51 -12.37
C LEU A 69 -6.10 -12.70 -13.26
N HIS A 70 -7.04 -13.55 -12.85
CA HIS A 70 -7.51 -14.69 -13.65
C HIS A 70 -8.21 -14.22 -14.95
N ALA A 71 -9.09 -13.22 -14.87
CA ALA A 71 -9.78 -12.67 -16.05
C ALA A 71 -8.83 -11.98 -17.04
N ALA A 72 -7.69 -11.47 -16.55
CA ALA A 72 -6.65 -10.83 -17.36
C ALA A 72 -5.57 -11.81 -17.85
N ASP A 73 -5.75 -13.11 -17.64
CA ASP A 73 -4.78 -14.16 -18.00
C ASP A 73 -3.36 -13.84 -17.48
N VAL A 74 -3.25 -13.35 -16.23
CA VAL A 74 -1.97 -13.19 -15.54
C VAL A 74 -1.65 -14.49 -14.81
N PRO A 75 -0.59 -15.23 -15.21
CA PRO A 75 -0.32 -16.53 -14.61
C PRO A 75 0.22 -16.41 -13.17
N ALA A 76 -0.32 -17.24 -12.26
CA ALA A 76 0.24 -17.44 -10.92
C ALA A 76 1.52 -18.32 -11.00
N PRO A 77 2.38 -18.33 -9.95
CA PRO A 77 2.23 -17.56 -8.72
C PRO A 77 2.70 -16.09 -8.85
N TYR A 78 2.24 -15.23 -7.94
CA TYR A 78 2.51 -13.78 -7.93
C TYR A 78 3.49 -13.39 -6.83
N LEU A 79 4.35 -12.41 -7.11
CA LEU A 79 5.01 -11.60 -6.08
C LEU A 79 4.11 -10.40 -5.78
N LEU A 80 3.50 -10.36 -4.60
CA LEU A 80 2.62 -9.27 -4.20
C LEU A 80 3.42 -8.16 -3.51
N VAL A 81 3.28 -6.93 -4.01
CA VAL A 81 3.91 -5.73 -3.44
C VAL A 81 2.83 -4.85 -2.82
N GLY A 82 2.66 -4.91 -1.50
CA GLY A 82 1.59 -4.21 -0.79
C GLY A 82 2.11 -3.02 0.03
N HIS A 83 1.59 -1.82 -0.23
CA HIS A 83 1.94 -0.61 0.50
C HIS A 83 0.85 -0.23 1.50
N SER A 84 1.21 0.04 2.75
CA SER A 84 0.27 0.52 3.78
C SER A 84 -0.97 -0.40 3.89
N LEU A 85 -2.18 0.11 3.61
CA LEU A 85 -3.42 -0.66 3.50
C LEU A 85 -3.32 -1.77 2.44
N GLY A 86 -2.64 -1.53 1.31
CA GLY A 86 -2.36 -2.55 0.31
C GLY A 86 -1.54 -3.72 0.85
N GLY A 87 -0.74 -3.51 1.90
CA GLY A 87 -0.04 -4.57 2.63
C GLY A 87 -1.00 -5.48 3.41
N ALA A 88 -2.10 -4.94 3.95
CA ALA A 88 -3.17 -5.73 4.55
C ALA A 88 -3.87 -6.59 3.49
N TYR A 89 -4.17 -6.02 2.34
CA TYR A 89 -4.81 -6.72 1.22
C TYR A 89 -3.90 -7.81 0.64
N ALA A 90 -2.60 -7.57 0.50
CA ALA A 90 -1.62 -8.56 0.05
C ALA A 90 -1.54 -9.75 1.02
N ARG A 91 -1.49 -9.48 2.33
CA ARG A 91 -1.51 -10.50 3.37
C ARG A 91 -2.83 -11.29 3.34
N ARG A 92 -3.96 -10.61 3.18
CA ARG A 92 -5.26 -11.29 3.09
C ARG A 92 -5.37 -12.14 1.82
N TYR A 93 -4.85 -11.68 0.70
CA TYR A 93 -4.73 -12.48 -0.53
C TYR A 93 -3.93 -13.76 -0.29
N ALA A 94 -2.75 -13.65 0.32
CA ALA A 94 -1.90 -14.79 0.63
C ALA A 94 -2.56 -15.78 1.61
N GLN A 95 -3.37 -15.31 2.55
CA GLN A 95 -4.17 -16.15 3.44
C GLN A 95 -5.27 -16.93 2.70
N LEU A 96 -5.91 -16.31 1.70
CA LEU A 96 -7.05 -16.90 0.97
C LEU A 96 -6.60 -17.76 -0.20
N PHE A 97 -5.50 -17.41 -0.86
CA PHE A 97 -4.99 -18.04 -2.08
C PHE A 97 -3.49 -18.39 -1.95
N PRO A 98 -3.10 -19.19 -0.94
CA PRO A 98 -1.68 -19.42 -0.62
C PRO A 98 -0.88 -20.04 -1.76
N ASP A 99 -1.50 -20.87 -2.59
CA ASP A 99 -0.84 -21.54 -3.72
C ASP A 99 -0.56 -20.61 -4.91
N GLU A 100 -1.12 -19.39 -4.88
CA GLU A 100 -0.93 -18.40 -5.95
C GLU A 100 0.13 -17.34 -5.61
N VAL A 101 0.81 -17.44 -4.46
CA VAL A 101 1.79 -16.43 -4.00
C VAL A 101 3.19 -17.03 -3.98
N SER A 102 4.11 -16.42 -4.71
CA SER A 102 5.55 -16.78 -4.71
C SER A 102 6.35 -16.00 -3.68
N GLY A 103 5.85 -14.86 -3.20
CA GLY A 103 6.51 -14.01 -2.23
C GLY A 103 5.73 -12.76 -1.90
N LEU A 104 6.10 -12.10 -0.80
CA LEU A 104 5.48 -10.88 -0.33
C LEU A 104 6.55 -9.79 -0.11
N LEU A 105 6.34 -8.61 -0.71
CA LEU A 105 7.04 -7.38 -0.35
C LEU A 105 6.05 -6.42 0.30
N LEU A 106 6.26 -6.10 1.55
CA LEU A 106 5.37 -5.22 2.30
C LEU A 106 6.07 -3.87 2.56
N LEU A 107 5.53 -2.83 1.96
CA LEU A 107 6.05 -1.47 2.01
C LEU A 107 5.35 -0.69 3.12
N ASP A 108 6.00 -0.56 4.27
CA ASP A 108 5.50 0.08 5.51
C ASP A 108 4.03 -0.31 5.80
N PRO A 109 3.73 -1.63 5.88
CA PRO A 109 2.37 -2.15 5.84
C PRO A 109 1.56 -1.75 7.07
N PHE A 110 0.23 -1.67 6.90
CA PHE A 110 -0.67 -1.70 8.04
C PHE A 110 -0.52 -3.02 8.82
N HIS A 111 -0.52 -2.92 10.16
CA HIS A 111 -0.51 -4.07 11.06
C HIS A 111 -1.72 -4.01 11.99
N GLU A 112 -2.45 -5.12 12.12
CA GLU A 112 -3.68 -5.26 12.88
C GLU A 112 -3.56 -4.87 14.36
N ASP A 113 -2.37 -5.03 14.92
CA ASP A 113 -2.11 -4.73 16.34
C ASP A 113 -1.52 -3.33 16.58
N LEU A 114 -1.29 -2.54 15.51
CA LEU A 114 -0.72 -1.19 15.67
C LEU A 114 -1.58 -0.29 16.56
N HIS A 115 -2.90 -0.40 16.44
CA HIS A 115 -3.83 0.36 17.28
C HIS A 115 -3.72 -0.04 18.77
N ALA A 116 -3.52 -1.33 19.07
CA ALA A 116 -3.38 -1.81 20.45
C ALA A 116 -2.02 -1.44 21.07
N HIS A 117 -0.95 -1.48 20.29
CA HIS A 117 0.44 -1.24 20.75
C HIS A 117 0.87 0.23 20.63
N GLY A 118 0.17 1.01 19.83
CA GLY A 118 0.44 2.44 19.65
C GLY A 118 0.04 3.29 20.86
N PRO A 119 0.46 4.57 20.88
CA PRO A 119 0.12 5.49 21.96
C PRO A 119 -1.38 5.79 22.00
N GLU A 120 -1.93 5.91 23.22
CA GLU A 120 -3.36 6.17 23.46
C GLU A 120 -3.83 7.46 22.79
N GLU A 121 -3.01 8.52 22.82
CA GLU A 121 -3.30 9.79 22.15
C GLU A 121 -3.54 9.62 20.64
N ALA A 122 -2.84 8.69 20.01
CA ALA A 122 -3.03 8.40 18.59
C ALA A 122 -4.38 7.70 18.36
N ARG A 123 -4.72 6.70 19.17
CA ARG A 123 -6.01 5.99 19.11
C ARG A 123 -7.19 6.95 19.25
N GLU A 124 -7.16 7.80 20.27
CA GLU A 124 -8.23 8.77 20.50
C GLU A 124 -8.36 9.79 19.36
N LYS A 125 -7.23 10.25 18.79
CA LYS A 125 -7.27 11.21 17.68
C LYS A 125 -7.82 10.57 16.43
N LEU A 126 -7.40 9.36 16.08
CA LEU A 126 -7.90 8.60 14.92
C LEU A 126 -9.40 8.34 15.06
N ALA A 127 -9.87 7.88 16.21
CA ALA A 127 -11.29 7.68 16.47
C ALA A 127 -12.12 8.96 16.25
N ARG A 128 -11.59 10.12 16.68
CA ARG A 128 -12.24 11.42 16.43
C ARG A 128 -12.22 11.83 14.96
N LEU A 129 -11.18 11.47 14.20
CA LEU A 129 -11.09 11.79 12.78
C LEU A 129 -12.02 10.93 11.94
N HIS A 130 -12.09 9.63 12.21
CA HIS A 130 -12.95 8.68 11.48
C HIS A 130 -14.45 8.99 11.65
N GLY A 131 -14.86 9.59 12.77
CA GLY A 131 -16.25 10.00 13.00
C GLY A 131 -16.68 11.32 12.35
N ARG A 132 -15.77 12.00 11.62
CA ARG A 132 -16.10 13.29 10.99
C ARG A 132 -16.62 13.12 9.57
N ASP A 133 -17.49 14.06 9.19
CA ASP A 133 -17.85 14.22 7.77
C ASP A 133 -16.63 14.70 6.98
N ILE A 134 -16.48 14.17 5.78
CA ILE A 134 -15.43 14.58 4.86
C ILE A 134 -15.86 15.90 4.21
N PRO A 135 -15.15 17.01 4.44
CA PRO A 135 -15.57 18.32 3.94
C PRO A 135 -15.44 18.42 2.42
N GLU A 136 -16.25 19.27 1.83
CA GLU A 136 -16.02 19.74 0.47
C GLU A 136 -14.93 20.81 0.46
N LEU A 137 -13.99 20.69 -0.49
CA LEU A 137 -12.94 21.69 -0.67
C LEU A 137 -13.46 22.83 -1.53
N THR A 138 -13.12 24.04 -1.15
CA THR A 138 -13.35 25.23 -1.96
C THR A 138 -12.42 25.25 -3.17
N GLN A 139 -12.76 26.02 -4.20
CA GLN A 139 -11.91 26.19 -5.39
C GLN A 139 -10.50 26.71 -5.05
N GLU A 140 -10.37 27.53 -4.01
CA GLU A 140 -9.09 28.02 -3.53
C GLU A 140 -8.26 26.89 -2.90
N GLN A 141 -8.88 26.06 -2.05
CA GLN A 141 -8.23 24.89 -1.46
C GLN A 141 -7.82 23.87 -2.51
N LEU A 142 -8.65 23.64 -3.54
CA LEU A 142 -8.29 22.76 -4.65
C LEU A 142 -7.09 23.27 -5.44
N ARG A 143 -6.99 24.60 -5.70
CA ARG A 143 -5.81 25.18 -6.35
C ARG A 143 -4.55 24.98 -5.49
N GLN A 144 -4.64 25.30 -4.19
CA GLN A 144 -3.50 25.13 -3.26
C GLN A 144 -3.07 23.65 -3.17
N ALA A 145 -4.02 22.72 -3.11
CA ALA A 145 -3.73 21.29 -3.12
C ALA A 145 -3.03 20.85 -4.42
N ARG A 146 -3.46 21.39 -5.57
CA ARG A 146 -2.82 21.12 -6.87
C ARG A 146 -1.38 21.65 -6.91
N ASP A 147 -1.15 22.88 -6.45
CA ASP A 147 0.19 23.47 -6.42
C ASP A 147 1.15 22.67 -5.52
N GLN A 148 0.64 22.08 -4.45
CA GLN A 148 1.39 21.23 -3.54
C GLN A 148 1.61 19.82 -4.11
N ALA A 149 0.64 19.25 -4.80
CA ALA A 149 0.72 17.90 -5.36
C ALA A 149 1.58 17.84 -6.63
N ALA A 150 1.47 18.83 -7.53
CA ALA A 150 2.13 18.80 -8.84
C ALA A 150 3.64 18.48 -8.80
N PRO A 151 4.46 19.01 -7.85
CA PRO A 151 5.88 18.68 -7.75
C PRO A 151 6.14 17.19 -7.43
N LEU A 152 5.24 16.51 -6.71
CA LEU A 152 5.38 15.10 -6.36
C LEU A 152 5.37 14.22 -7.61
N PHE A 153 4.64 14.64 -8.64
CA PHE A 153 4.46 13.91 -9.89
C PHE A 153 5.39 14.40 -11.03
N ALA A 154 6.42 15.20 -10.72
CA ALA A 154 7.30 15.77 -11.75
C ALA A 154 7.99 14.72 -12.64
N ASN A 155 8.22 13.51 -12.11
CA ASN A 155 8.89 12.42 -12.80
C ASN A 155 7.92 11.53 -13.63
N TRP A 156 6.60 11.77 -13.56
CA TRP A 156 5.64 11.03 -14.38
C TRP A 156 5.57 11.56 -15.81
N PRO A 157 5.29 10.70 -16.80
CA PRO A 157 5.08 11.13 -18.19
C PRO A 157 3.94 12.16 -18.29
N ASP A 158 4.10 13.20 -19.12
CA ASP A 158 3.13 14.28 -19.27
C ASP A 158 1.67 13.81 -19.45
N PRO A 159 1.38 12.78 -20.27
CA PRO A 159 0.00 12.32 -20.47
C PRO A 159 -0.65 11.71 -19.22
N VAL A 160 0.16 11.23 -18.26
CA VAL A 160 -0.29 10.61 -17.01
C VAL A 160 -0.32 11.63 -15.87
N ARG A 161 0.68 12.51 -15.81
CA ARG A 161 0.90 13.45 -14.72
C ARG A 161 -0.30 14.32 -14.40
N GLU A 162 -0.83 15.04 -15.40
CA GLU A 162 -1.95 15.97 -15.20
C GLU A 162 -3.24 15.27 -14.72
N PRO A 163 -3.69 14.16 -15.35
CA PRO A 163 -4.83 13.40 -14.86
C PRO A 163 -4.62 12.85 -13.43
N LEU A 164 -3.38 12.42 -13.09
CA LEU A 164 -3.06 11.86 -11.79
C LEU A 164 -3.09 12.92 -10.69
N VAL A 165 -2.49 14.10 -10.94
CA VAL A 165 -2.58 15.25 -10.03
C VAL A 165 -4.03 15.65 -9.80
N GLU A 166 -4.83 15.75 -10.88
CA GLU A 166 -6.25 16.09 -10.75
C GLU A 166 -7.01 15.06 -9.92
N HIS A 167 -6.76 13.77 -10.15
CA HIS A 167 -7.37 12.69 -9.40
C HIS A 167 -7.04 12.77 -7.91
N HIS A 168 -5.77 12.99 -7.56
CA HIS A 168 -5.34 13.14 -6.16
C HIS A 168 -6.02 14.31 -5.46
N VAL A 169 -6.12 15.45 -6.14
CA VAL A 169 -6.69 16.67 -5.57
C VAL A 169 -8.21 16.59 -5.41
N THR A 170 -8.90 15.89 -6.31
CA THR A 170 -10.38 15.89 -6.32
C THR A 170 -11.00 14.64 -5.69
N THR A 171 -10.36 13.48 -5.81
CA THR A 171 -11.00 12.17 -5.54
C THR A 171 -10.21 11.30 -4.57
N ALA A 172 -8.93 11.05 -4.83
CA ALA A 172 -8.13 10.03 -4.15
C ALA A 172 -8.04 10.22 -2.64
N TRP A 173 -7.82 11.45 -2.17
CA TRP A 173 -7.76 11.76 -0.74
C TRP A 173 -9.08 11.42 -0.01
N ARG A 174 -10.23 11.60 -0.68
CA ARG A 174 -11.55 11.22 -0.13
C ARG A 174 -11.70 9.71 -0.04
N ALA A 175 -11.33 9.00 -1.12
CA ALA A 175 -11.35 7.55 -1.16
C ALA A 175 -10.49 6.99 -0.03
N GLY A 176 -9.27 7.50 0.18
CA GLY A 176 -8.40 7.09 1.28
C GLY A 176 -9.02 7.27 2.65
N LEU A 177 -9.68 8.42 2.91
CA LEU A 177 -10.38 8.64 4.17
C LEU A 177 -11.58 7.70 4.38
N TYR A 178 -12.26 7.25 3.31
CA TYR A 178 -13.32 6.25 3.42
C TYR A 178 -12.73 4.85 3.63
N GLU A 179 -11.65 4.49 2.93
CA GLU A 179 -10.95 3.21 3.09
C GLU A 179 -10.45 3.01 4.52
N ASP A 180 -9.95 4.07 5.17
CA ASP A 180 -9.43 4.00 6.55
C ASP A 180 -10.51 3.74 7.62
N ARG A 181 -11.80 3.92 7.30
CA ARG A 181 -12.88 3.86 8.31
C ARG A 181 -13.06 2.51 8.99
N ASN A 182 -12.76 1.41 8.30
CA ASN A 182 -12.86 0.05 8.86
C ASN A 182 -11.50 -0.62 9.09
N LEU A 183 -10.41 0.16 9.00
CA LEU A 183 -9.05 -0.36 9.06
C LEU A 183 -8.73 -1.03 10.39
N TYR A 184 -9.08 -0.38 11.50
CA TYR A 184 -8.71 -0.81 12.86
C TYR A 184 -9.72 -1.76 13.51
N ASP A 185 -10.82 -2.07 12.85
CA ASP A 185 -11.83 -3.03 13.27
C ASP A 185 -11.95 -4.18 12.26
N VAL A 186 -12.67 -3.99 11.17
CA VAL A 186 -12.98 -5.07 10.22
C VAL A 186 -11.73 -5.64 9.56
N VAL A 187 -10.88 -4.78 8.95
CA VAL A 187 -9.66 -5.24 8.26
C VAL A 187 -8.67 -5.86 9.26
N ALA A 188 -8.48 -5.22 10.42
CA ALA A 188 -7.63 -5.76 11.48
C ALA A 188 -8.13 -7.13 11.97
N ASP A 189 -9.43 -7.29 12.18
CA ASP A 189 -10.02 -8.56 12.65
C ASP A 189 -9.92 -9.66 11.59
N GLU A 190 -10.10 -9.36 10.31
CA GLU A 190 -9.90 -10.33 9.23
C GLU A 190 -8.46 -10.86 9.17
N LEU A 191 -7.46 -9.98 9.37
CA LEU A 191 -6.06 -10.39 9.39
C LEU A 191 -5.74 -11.23 10.64
N ARG A 192 -6.22 -10.82 11.81
CA ARG A 192 -5.97 -11.47 13.10
C ARG A 192 -6.63 -12.85 13.19
N THR A 193 -7.83 -12.98 12.67
CA THR A 193 -8.62 -14.23 12.73
C THR A 193 -8.43 -15.13 11.50
N GLY A 194 -7.75 -14.64 10.48
CA GLY A 194 -7.41 -15.40 9.28
C GLY A 194 -6.38 -16.49 9.56
N PRO A 195 -6.15 -17.40 8.60
CA PRO A 195 -5.06 -18.36 8.67
C PRO A 195 -3.69 -17.67 8.76
N GLU A 196 -2.67 -18.41 9.21
CA GLU A 196 -1.29 -17.94 9.13
C GLU A 196 -0.89 -17.63 7.68
N LEU A 197 0.11 -16.76 7.51
CA LEU A 197 0.68 -16.53 6.18
C LEU A 197 1.33 -17.81 5.66
N PRO A 198 1.24 -18.07 4.34
CA PRO A 198 1.99 -19.17 3.74
C PRO A 198 3.50 -18.97 3.96
N ASP A 199 4.24 -20.08 4.05
CA ASP A 199 5.70 -20.06 4.23
C ASP A 199 6.40 -19.73 2.90
N VAL A 200 6.22 -18.49 2.44
CA VAL A 200 6.84 -17.93 1.24
C VAL A 200 7.84 -16.83 1.64
N PRO A 201 8.84 -16.50 0.81
CA PRO A 201 9.75 -15.40 1.07
C PRO A 201 9.01 -14.08 1.34
N LEU A 202 9.39 -13.40 2.40
CA LEU A 202 8.77 -12.15 2.85
C LEU A 202 9.83 -11.09 3.15
N ILE A 203 9.70 -9.92 2.53
CA ILE A 203 10.46 -8.73 2.94
C ILE A 203 9.49 -7.66 3.44
N VAL A 204 9.75 -7.14 4.65
CA VAL A 204 9.03 -6.00 5.22
C VAL A 204 9.96 -4.79 5.24
N LEU A 205 9.64 -3.75 4.49
CA LEU A 205 10.32 -2.45 4.55
C LEU A 205 9.58 -1.54 5.53
N THR A 206 10.26 -1.07 6.56
CA THR A 206 9.73 -0.07 7.51
C THR A 206 10.40 1.27 7.28
N VAL A 207 9.62 2.34 7.11
CA VAL A 207 10.16 3.69 6.95
C VAL A 207 10.06 4.49 8.25
N LEU A 208 11.13 5.23 8.54
CA LEU A 208 11.25 6.07 9.75
C LEU A 208 11.70 7.50 9.41
N GLY A 209 11.76 7.84 8.12
CA GLY A 209 12.13 9.18 7.66
C GLY A 209 11.03 10.20 7.90
N HIS A 210 11.28 11.42 7.46
CA HIS A 210 10.32 12.50 7.59
C HIS A 210 9.13 12.30 6.65
N ASP A 211 7.93 12.56 7.17
CA ASP A 211 6.68 12.54 6.43
C ASP A 211 5.84 13.75 6.86
N ASP A 212 5.60 14.67 5.94
CA ASP A 212 4.90 15.93 6.22
C ASP A 212 3.46 15.69 6.71
N ALA A 213 2.75 14.72 6.14
CA ALA A 213 1.38 14.41 6.53
C ALA A 213 1.34 13.87 7.97
N GLN A 214 2.25 12.98 8.33
CA GLN A 214 2.37 12.46 9.69
C GLN A 214 2.84 13.56 10.67
N ALA A 215 3.76 14.42 10.26
CA ALA A 215 4.26 15.52 11.08
C ALA A 215 3.17 16.58 11.40
N GLN A 216 2.22 16.78 10.48
CA GLN A 216 1.05 17.63 10.72
C GLN A 216 0.03 16.98 11.67
N LEU A 217 -0.06 15.66 11.63
CA LEU A 217 -0.99 14.91 12.49
C LEU A 217 -0.44 14.71 13.90
N TRP A 218 0.85 14.45 14.08
CA TRP A 218 1.42 13.98 15.32
C TRP A 218 2.57 14.86 15.82
N SER A 219 2.68 15.02 17.14
CA SER A 219 3.90 15.55 17.72
C SER A 219 5.08 14.59 17.55
N ALA A 220 6.30 15.11 17.54
CA ALA A 220 7.50 14.27 17.41
C ALA A 220 7.59 13.17 18.50
N ALA A 221 7.06 13.42 19.70
CA ALA A 221 7.05 12.42 20.77
C ALA A 221 6.06 11.27 20.48
N VAL A 222 4.86 11.59 19.94
CA VAL A 222 3.85 10.61 19.54
C VAL A 222 4.36 9.80 18.34
N LEU A 223 4.95 10.47 17.33
CA LEU A 223 5.54 9.80 16.17
C LEU A 223 6.62 8.79 16.56
N ARG A 224 7.53 9.13 17.47
CA ARG A 224 8.53 8.16 17.95
C ARG A 224 7.88 6.91 18.53
N ARG A 225 6.87 7.06 19.40
CA ARG A 225 6.16 5.91 20.01
C ARG A 225 5.39 5.08 18.96
N ILE A 226 4.78 5.72 17.95
CA ILE A 226 4.16 5.01 16.82
C ILE A 226 5.23 4.23 16.05
N ASN A 227 6.36 4.85 15.72
CA ASN A 227 7.45 4.24 14.99
C ASN A 227 8.11 3.08 15.75
N ASP A 228 8.27 3.20 17.08
CA ASP A 228 8.79 2.11 17.94
C ASP A 228 7.84 0.91 17.90
N ALA A 229 6.53 1.13 18.08
CA ALA A 229 5.52 0.06 18.01
C ALA A 229 5.47 -0.57 16.61
N LYS A 230 5.43 0.25 15.56
CA LYS A 230 5.44 -0.19 14.16
C LYS A 230 6.65 -1.06 13.85
N THR A 231 7.84 -0.60 14.24
CA THR A 231 9.11 -1.34 14.01
C THR A 231 9.08 -2.71 14.66
N ALA A 232 8.61 -2.81 15.90
CA ALA A 232 8.52 -4.08 16.61
C ALA A 232 7.51 -5.04 15.94
N LEU A 233 6.35 -4.53 15.54
CA LEU A 233 5.31 -5.32 14.86
C LEU A 233 5.76 -5.82 13.49
N HIS A 234 6.42 -4.96 12.70
CA HIS A 234 6.95 -5.33 11.39
C HIS A 234 8.09 -6.37 11.49
N ALA A 235 8.94 -6.26 12.52
CA ALA A 235 9.95 -7.27 12.80
C ALA A 235 9.30 -8.62 13.16
N GLY A 236 8.23 -8.61 13.97
CA GLY A 236 7.44 -9.80 14.28
C GLY A 236 6.78 -10.41 13.05
N LEU A 237 6.22 -9.57 12.18
CA LEU A 237 5.61 -10.00 10.92
C LEU A 237 6.65 -10.67 9.99
N ALA A 238 7.82 -10.08 9.82
CA ALA A 238 8.91 -10.71 9.04
C ALA A 238 9.33 -12.06 9.65
N ALA A 239 9.39 -12.16 10.98
CA ALA A 239 9.75 -13.39 11.67
C ALA A 239 8.65 -14.48 11.67
N SER A 240 7.47 -14.20 11.12
CA SER A 240 6.36 -15.16 11.06
C SER A 240 6.52 -16.25 9.98
N VAL A 241 7.46 -16.08 9.06
CA VAL A 241 7.80 -17.04 8.00
C VAL A 241 9.29 -17.39 8.07
N ARG A 242 9.69 -18.52 7.48
CA ARG A 242 11.07 -19.01 7.54
C ARG A 242 12.05 -18.07 6.86
N ASP A 243 11.72 -17.61 5.65
CA ASP A 243 12.55 -16.74 4.83
C ASP A 243 12.03 -15.30 4.87
N GLY A 244 11.89 -14.78 6.11
CA GLY A 244 11.41 -13.43 6.36
C GLY A 244 12.54 -12.47 6.72
N GLU A 245 12.55 -11.30 6.10
CA GLU A 245 13.52 -10.23 6.32
C GLU A 245 12.85 -8.91 6.66
N HIS A 246 13.34 -8.22 7.70
CA HIS A 246 12.91 -6.87 8.06
C HIS A 246 14.00 -5.86 7.72
N ARG A 247 13.68 -4.86 6.89
CA ARG A 247 14.58 -3.78 6.50
C ARG A 247 14.03 -2.43 6.95
N ILE A 248 14.89 -1.55 7.44
CA ILE A 248 14.52 -0.22 7.93
C ILE A 248 15.13 0.84 7.02
N LEU A 249 14.29 1.77 6.55
CA LEU A 249 14.68 2.95 5.78
C LEU A 249 14.46 4.21 6.64
N THR A 250 15.54 4.93 6.93
CA THR A 250 15.50 6.12 7.81
C THR A 250 15.37 7.44 7.06
N ASP A 251 15.32 7.38 5.74
CA ASP A 251 15.38 8.50 4.80
C ASP A 251 14.23 8.52 3.80
N ALA A 252 13.13 7.81 4.11
CA ALA A 252 11.89 7.86 3.34
C ALA A 252 10.68 8.05 4.26
N GLY A 253 9.67 8.76 3.78
CA GLY A 253 8.36 8.92 4.40
C GLY A 253 7.40 7.78 4.04
N HIS A 254 6.26 7.72 4.76
CA HIS A 254 5.28 6.66 4.55
C HIS A 254 4.61 6.73 3.16
N GLY A 255 4.19 7.94 2.77
CA GLY A 255 3.32 8.09 1.60
C GLY A 255 3.99 7.79 0.26
N TRP A 256 5.29 8.08 0.12
CA TRP A 256 6.00 8.07 -1.16
C TRP A 256 7.29 7.24 -1.15
N LEU A 257 7.42 6.27 -0.25
CA LEU A 257 8.65 5.46 -0.13
C LEU A 257 9.04 4.76 -1.44
N HIS A 258 8.08 4.39 -2.27
CA HIS A 258 8.28 3.74 -3.57
C HIS A 258 8.91 4.67 -4.62
N GLU A 259 8.86 5.99 -4.41
CA GLU A 259 9.56 7.00 -5.21
C GLU A 259 10.82 7.51 -4.50
N GLU A 260 10.73 7.84 -3.20
CA GLU A 260 11.85 8.37 -2.42
C GLU A 260 12.99 7.36 -2.30
N ARG A 261 12.66 6.07 -2.19
CA ARG A 261 13.61 4.96 -2.10
C ARG A 261 13.27 3.84 -3.08
N GLN A 262 12.96 4.22 -4.32
CA GLN A 262 12.73 3.29 -5.42
C GLN A 262 13.85 2.24 -5.53
N ASP A 263 15.11 2.65 -5.30
CA ASP A 263 16.28 1.78 -5.28
C ASP A 263 16.16 0.63 -4.25
N ALA A 264 15.62 0.91 -3.06
CA ALA A 264 15.42 -0.09 -2.02
C ALA A 264 14.24 -1.02 -2.35
N VAL A 265 13.17 -0.48 -2.93
CA VAL A 265 12.01 -1.26 -3.38
C VAL A 265 12.39 -2.21 -4.50
N LEU A 266 13.09 -1.72 -5.53
CA LEU A 266 13.57 -2.54 -6.66
C LEU A 266 14.52 -3.65 -6.20
N ARG A 267 15.48 -3.34 -5.31
CA ARG A 267 16.35 -4.37 -4.73
C ARG A 267 15.57 -5.45 -3.98
N ALA A 268 14.55 -5.08 -3.21
CA ALA A 268 13.74 -6.05 -2.50
C ALA A 268 12.92 -6.94 -3.45
N ILE A 269 12.38 -6.37 -4.54
CA ILE A 269 11.72 -7.14 -5.60
C ILE A 269 12.69 -8.13 -6.24
N ASP A 270 13.90 -7.67 -6.62
CA ASP A 270 14.93 -8.50 -7.24
C ASP A 270 15.39 -9.64 -6.30
N ASP A 271 15.50 -9.36 -4.99
CA ASP A 271 15.85 -10.37 -3.99
C ASP A 271 14.78 -11.47 -3.92
N LEU A 272 13.49 -11.09 -3.89
CA LEU A 272 12.37 -12.03 -3.84
C LEU A 272 12.20 -12.83 -5.14
N LEU A 273 12.40 -12.20 -6.30
CA LEU A 273 12.35 -12.90 -7.59
C LEU A 273 13.43 -14.00 -7.69
N ARG A 274 14.64 -13.75 -7.16
CA ARG A 274 15.72 -14.73 -7.14
C ARG A 274 15.47 -15.93 -6.20
N THR A 275 14.65 -15.77 -5.17
CA THR A 275 14.31 -16.86 -4.25
C THR A 275 13.14 -17.70 -4.74
N ALA A 276 12.38 -17.22 -5.73
CA ALA A 276 11.26 -17.92 -6.34
C ALA A 276 11.66 -18.90 -7.46
N ASP A 277 12.92 -18.83 -7.96
CA ASP A 277 13.52 -19.78 -8.92
C ASP A 277 14.07 -21.02 -8.20
#